data_72755e969dc645b1ae1c7773d91992a5
#
_entry.id   72755e969dc645b1ae1c7773d91992a5
#
_cell.length_a   1.000
_cell.length_b   1.000
_cell.length_c   1.000
_cell.angle_alpha   90.00
_cell.angle_beta   90.00
_cell.angle_gamma   90.00
#
_symmetry.space_group_name_H-M   'P 1'
#
loop_
_entity.id
_entity.type
_entity.pdbx_description
1 polymer ?
#
loop_
_entity_poly.entity_id
_entity_poly.type
_entity_poly.pdbx_seq_one_letter_code
_entity_poly.pdbx_strand_id
1 'polypeptide(L)'
;MRGFGKYLLWVYAGMALTFLMIPIVYTIIFSFNDSRRTNIIWRGFTFDNWTSVCDAQDVCPAFMNSLIVAGVSTVLATAMGTAIAIALVRYRFKFRQATTLLLFLPMATPEVVLGAGLAAQFLQLGVNKGLGTIIIAHTMFCISFVVVTVRARVAVLDPALEEAGRDLYGSPNQVFWRVTFPLLVPGIVAAALLSFALSFDDFIITNFNAGAAVTFPRFVYTAAARGIPAEANVIASAVFFLAIALVLATQIRGAIKRQQLAKAG
;
A
#
# COMPACT_ATOMS: atom_id res chain seq x y z
N MET A 1 3.61 -5.65 43.42
CA MET A 1 3.68 -4.52 42.49
C MET A 1 3.54 -4.90 40.98
N ARG A 2 3.41 -6.18 40.62
CA ARG A 2 3.26 -6.65 39.20
C ARG A 2 1.86 -6.43 38.58
N GLY A 3 0.81 -6.19 39.37
CA GLY A 3 -0.57 -5.99 38.85
C GLY A 3 -0.86 -4.60 38.34
N PHE A 4 -0.45 -3.57 39.08
CA PHE A 4 -0.77 -2.17 38.75
C PHE A 4 -0.19 -1.70 37.41
N GLY A 5 1.06 -2.07 37.10
CA GLY A 5 1.67 -1.73 35.81
C GLY A 5 0.98 -2.40 34.60
N LYS A 6 0.37 -3.59 34.80
CA LYS A 6 -0.39 -4.26 33.75
C LYS A 6 -1.69 -3.52 33.43
N TYR A 7 -2.43 -3.06 34.43
CA TYR A 7 -3.63 -2.24 34.22
C TYR A 7 -3.32 -0.91 33.57
N LEU A 8 -2.23 -0.25 34.00
CA LEU A 8 -1.78 1.01 33.39
C LEU A 8 -1.46 0.85 31.90
N LEU A 9 -0.82 -0.26 31.52
CA LEU A 9 -0.50 -0.57 30.12
C LEU A 9 -1.78 -0.75 29.28
N TRP A 10 -2.78 -1.47 29.81
CA TRP A 10 -4.06 -1.66 29.10
C TRP A 10 -4.85 -0.36 28.96
N VAL A 11 -4.85 0.48 29.99
CA VAL A 11 -5.48 1.82 29.93
C VAL A 11 -4.78 2.70 28.90
N TYR A 12 -3.44 2.73 28.91
CA TYR A 12 -2.67 3.49 27.93
C TYR A 12 -2.91 3.00 26.49
N ALA A 13 -2.88 1.69 26.28
CA ALA A 13 -3.16 1.10 24.97
C ALA A 13 -4.59 1.42 24.51
N GLY A 14 -5.58 1.34 25.40
CA GLY A 14 -6.96 1.70 25.11
C GLY A 14 -7.11 3.16 24.73
N MET A 15 -6.49 4.08 25.48
CA MET A 15 -6.49 5.51 25.16
C MET A 15 -5.82 5.79 23.80
N ALA A 16 -4.66 5.19 23.53
CA ALA A 16 -3.96 5.35 22.26
C ALA A 16 -4.80 4.86 21.07
N LEU A 17 -5.42 3.68 21.19
CA LEU A 17 -6.32 3.15 20.15
C LEU A 17 -7.55 4.04 19.95
N THR A 18 -8.17 4.53 21.04
CA THR A 18 -9.32 5.43 20.95
C THR A 18 -8.92 6.73 20.24
N PHE A 19 -7.78 7.31 20.60
CA PHE A 19 -7.27 8.51 19.95
C PHE A 19 -7.03 8.34 18.45
N LEU A 20 -6.46 7.20 18.04
CA LEU A 20 -6.25 6.87 16.64
C LEU A 20 -7.55 6.63 15.87
N MET A 21 -8.61 6.17 16.56
CA MET A 21 -9.91 5.94 15.93
C MET A 21 -10.75 7.21 15.76
N ILE A 22 -10.51 8.27 16.53
CA ILE A 22 -11.27 9.53 16.44
C ILE A 22 -11.36 10.06 15.01
N PRO A 23 -10.28 10.27 14.25
CA PRO A 23 -10.37 10.81 12.89
C PRO A 23 -11.12 9.87 11.93
N ILE A 24 -10.99 8.55 12.12
CA ILE A 24 -11.69 7.58 11.29
C ILE A 24 -13.19 7.64 11.57
N VAL A 25 -13.58 7.62 12.84
CA VAL A 25 -15.00 7.76 13.26
C VAL A 25 -15.58 9.08 12.78
N TYR A 26 -14.81 10.18 12.89
CA TYR A 26 -15.20 11.47 12.35
C TYR A 26 -15.50 11.38 10.85
N THR A 27 -14.60 10.81 10.06
CA THR A 27 -14.77 10.64 8.59
C THR A 27 -16.02 9.83 8.27
N ILE A 28 -16.26 8.73 9.00
CA ILE A 28 -17.45 7.88 8.81
C ILE A 28 -18.72 8.64 9.16
N ILE A 29 -18.77 9.31 10.29
CA ILE A 29 -19.95 10.10 10.70
C ILE A 29 -20.23 11.19 9.67
N PHE A 30 -19.21 11.94 9.29
CA PHE A 30 -19.35 13.05 8.36
C PHE A 30 -19.58 12.62 6.89
N SER A 31 -19.47 11.34 6.56
CA SER A 31 -19.91 10.82 5.26
C SER A 31 -21.46 10.85 5.12
N PHE A 32 -22.19 10.91 6.25
CA PHE A 32 -23.65 11.00 6.30
C PHE A 32 -24.14 12.42 6.58
N ASN A 33 -23.27 13.43 6.63
CA ASN A 33 -23.67 14.79 6.95
C ASN A 33 -24.28 15.49 5.73
N ASP A 34 -25.45 16.10 5.90
CA ASP A 34 -26.10 16.94 4.89
C ASP A 34 -25.37 18.30 4.77
N SER A 35 -24.23 18.30 4.08
CA SER A 35 -23.44 19.50 3.88
C SER A 35 -23.32 19.85 2.40
N ARG A 36 -23.66 21.10 2.05
CA ARG A 36 -23.66 21.54 0.64
C ARG A 36 -22.28 22.04 0.14
N ARG A 37 -21.35 22.43 1.01
CA ARG A 37 -20.04 22.99 0.60
C ARG A 37 -18.86 22.60 1.47
N THR A 38 -19.04 22.59 2.78
CA THR A 38 -17.94 22.32 3.75
C THR A 38 -18.43 21.34 4.77
N ASN A 39 -17.75 20.21 4.91
CA ASN A 39 -18.15 19.15 5.81
C ASN A 39 -17.44 19.29 7.18
N ILE A 40 -17.55 20.47 7.81
CA ILE A 40 -16.93 20.76 9.11
C ILE A 40 -17.95 20.75 10.24
N ILE A 41 -19.18 21.18 9.95
CA ILE A 41 -20.26 21.30 10.92
C ILE A 41 -21.35 20.31 10.59
N TRP A 42 -21.81 19.54 11.59
CA TRP A 42 -22.93 18.65 11.44
C TRP A 42 -24.23 19.43 11.21
N ARG A 43 -24.92 19.18 10.11
CA ARG A 43 -26.17 19.87 9.73
C ARG A 43 -27.39 18.97 9.71
N GLY A 44 -27.19 17.66 9.51
CA GLY A 44 -28.26 16.69 9.45
C GLY A 44 -27.75 15.36 8.92
N PHE A 45 -28.59 14.33 9.01
CA PHE A 45 -28.29 13.00 8.51
C PHE A 45 -28.87 12.81 7.12
N THR A 46 -28.05 12.37 6.16
CA THR A 46 -28.52 11.99 4.81
C THR A 46 -27.75 10.77 4.28
N PHE A 47 -28.38 10.00 3.40
CA PHE A 47 -27.72 8.97 2.59
C PHE A 47 -27.37 9.44 1.18
N ASP A 48 -27.77 10.66 0.79
CA ASP A 48 -27.62 11.15 -0.58
C ASP A 48 -26.13 11.16 -1.01
N ASN A 49 -25.22 11.49 -0.09
CA ASN A 49 -23.77 11.47 -0.37
C ASN A 49 -23.27 10.09 -0.81
N TRP A 50 -23.90 9.00 -0.36
CA TRP A 50 -23.53 7.62 -0.72
C TRP A 50 -24.10 7.20 -2.06
N THR A 51 -25.22 7.77 -2.47
CA THR A 51 -25.89 7.49 -3.76
C THR A 51 -25.36 8.36 -4.89
N SER A 52 -24.84 9.55 -4.56
CA SER A 52 -24.37 10.58 -5.50
C SER A 52 -22.87 10.91 -5.31
N VAL A 53 -22.06 9.92 -4.93
CA VAL A 53 -20.65 10.11 -4.58
C VAL A 53 -19.80 10.76 -5.66
N CYS A 54 -20.20 10.63 -6.94
CA CYS A 54 -19.49 11.22 -8.08
C CYS A 54 -20.06 12.56 -8.54
N ASP A 55 -21.07 13.11 -7.86
CA ASP A 55 -21.65 14.41 -8.20
C ASP A 55 -20.75 15.57 -7.73
N ALA A 56 -19.93 15.33 -6.70
CA ALA A 56 -18.90 16.28 -6.29
C ALA A 56 -17.79 16.35 -7.35
N GLN A 57 -17.54 17.56 -7.82
CA GLN A 57 -16.54 17.82 -8.85
C GLN A 57 -15.17 17.27 -8.47
N ASP A 58 -14.55 16.52 -9.37
CA ASP A 58 -13.18 15.97 -9.29
C ASP A 58 -12.96 14.83 -8.25
N VAL A 59 -13.91 14.45 -7.41
CA VAL A 59 -13.73 13.39 -6.40
C VAL A 59 -13.50 12.03 -7.06
N CYS A 60 -14.42 11.59 -7.94
CA CYS A 60 -14.31 10.30 -8.61
C CYS A 60 -13.14 10.24 -9.61
N PRO A 61 -12.87 11.26 -10.44
CA PRO A 61 -11.67 11.29 -11.27
C PRO A 61 -10.38 11.20 -10.44
N ALA A 62 -10.27 11.92 -9.33
CA ALA A 62 -9.11 11.87 -8.45
C ALA A 62 -8.91 10.48 -7.83
N PHE A 63 -10.00 9.84 -7.40
CA PHE A 63 -9.97 8.48 -6.87
C PHE A 63 -9.54 7.45 -7.93
N MET A 64 -10.08 7.57 -9.15
CA MET A 64 -9.69 6.70 -10.26
C MET A 64 -8.21 6.86 -10.62
N ASN A 65 -7.70 8.09 -10.64
CA ASN A 65 -6.28 8.35 -10.85
C ASN A 65 -5.41 7.68 -9.78
N SER A 66 -5.82 7.73 -8.50
CA SER A 66 -5.12 7.01 -7.42
C SER A 66 -5.12 5.49 -7.64
N LEU A 67 -6.24 4.91 -8.05
CA LEU A 67 -6.33 3.48 -8.33
C LEU A 67 -5.43 3.06 -9.51
N ILE A 68 -5.39 3.86 -10.58
CA ILE A 68 -4.54 3.61 -11.75
C ILE A 68 -3.07 3.71 -11.35
N VAL A 69 -2.67 4.78 -10.66
CA VAL A 69 -1.29 4.98 -10.21
C VAL A 69 -0.88 3.84 -9.28
N ALA A 70 -1.65 3.58 -8.22
CA ALA A 70 -1.33 2.54 -7.26
C ALA A 70 -1.31 1.14 -7.89
N GLY A 71 -2.28 0.82 -8.76
CA GLY A 71 -2.35 -0.46 -9.43
C GLY A 71 -1.16 -0.71 -10.35
N VAL A 72 -0.86 0.24 -11.24
CA VAL A 72 0.25 0.08 -12.20
C VAL A 72 1.60 0.10 -11.49
N SER A 73 1.83 1.03 -10.55
CA SER A 73 3.07 1.07 -9.77
C SER A 73 3.28 -0.19 -8.95
N THR A 74 2.22 -0.74 -8.36
CA THR A 74 2.29 -2.01 -7.62
C THR A 74 2.71 -3.17 -8.50
N VAL A 75 2.11 -3.32 -9.68
CA VAL A 75 2.47 -4.39 -10.62
C VAL A 75 3.92 -4.29 -11.04
N LEU A 76 4.37 -3.10 -11.45
CA LEU A 76 5.75 -2.86 -11.86
C LEU A 76 6.74 -3.08 -10.71
N ALA A 77 6.48 -2.48 -9.55
CA ALA A 77 7.34 -2.60 -8.37
C ALA A 77 7.41 -4.06 -7.87
N THR A 78 6.28 -4.78 -7.88
CA THR A 78 6.23 -6.18 -7.42
C THR A 78 6.99 -7.09 -8.38
N ALA A 79 6.81 -6.93 -9.68
CA ALA A 79 7.54 -7.73 -10.67
C ALA A 79 9.05 -7.49 -10.57
N MET A 80 9.48 -6.23 -10.63
CA MET A 80 10.90 -5.88 -10.56
C MET A 80 11.52 -6.21 -9.20
N GLY A 81 10.84 -5.83 -8.11
CA GLY A 81 11.32 -6.05 -6.75
C GLY A 81 11.42 -7.53 -6.39
N THR A 82 10.49 -8.37 -6.87
CA THR A 82 10.58 -9.83 -6.68
C THR A 82 11.78 -10.41 -7.41
N ALA A 83 12.02 -10.02 -8.67
CA ALA A 83 13.18 -10.48 -9.42
C ALA A 83 14.50 -10.07 -8.73
N ILE A 84 14.59 -8.81 -8.28
CA ILE A 84 15.76 -8.30 -7.53
C ILE A 84 15.93 -9.05 -6.20
N ALA A 85 14.86 -9.29 -5.46
CA ALA A 85 14.92 -10.00 -4.17
C ALA A 85 15.47 -11.42 -4.33
N ILE A 86 14.98 -12.15 -5.34
CA ILE A 86 15.49 -13.50 -5.67
C ILE A 86 16.96 -13.43 -6.06
N ALA A 87 17.35 -12.47 -6.93
CA ALA A 87 18.71 -12.31 -7.36
C ALA A 87 19.66 -12.02 -6.17
N LEU A 88 19.26 -11.15 -5.25
CA LEU A 88 20.04 -10.81 -4.07
C LEU A 88 20.22 -11.96 -3.08
N VAL A 89 19.31 -12.92 -3.01
CA VAL A 89 19.42 -14.07 -2.09
C VAL A 89 20.13 -15.23 -2.76
N ARG A 90 19.78 -15.58 -4.00
CA ARG A 90 20.22 -16.81 -4.67
C ARG A 90 21.51 -16.68 -5.45
N TYR A 91 21.88 -15.45 -5.86
CA TYR A 91 23.05 -15.24 -6.71
C TYR A 91 24.12 -14.40 -6.02
N ARG A 92 25.39 -14.69 -6.35
CA ARG A 92 26.54 -13.88 -5.95
C ARG A 92 27.05 -13.12 -7.18
N PHE A 93 27.08 -11.78 -7.10
CA PHE A 93 27.56 -10.92 -8.17
C PHE A 93 28.37 -9.73 -7.60
N LYS A 94 29.24 -9.16 -8.43
CA LYS A 94 30.26 -8.18 -8.03
C LYS A 94 29.68 -6.94 -7.31
N PHE A 95 28.50 -6.47 -7.71
CA PHE A 95 27.88 -5.24 -7.18
C PHE A 95 26.73 -5.49 -6.18
N ARG A 96 26.62 -6.68 -5.61
CA ARG A 96 25.53 -7.05 -4.70
C ARG A 96 25.38 -6.10 -3.51
N GLN A 97 26.49 -5.66 -2.90
CA GLN A 97 26.45 -4.71 -1.77
C GLN A 97 25.99 -3.32 -2.22
N ALA A 98 26.49 -2.82 -3.34
CA ALA A 98 26.08 -1.56 -3.91
C ALA A 98 24.60 -1.57 -4.29
N THR A 99 24.10 -2.64 -4.91
CA THR A 99 22.68 -2.81 -5.21
C THR A 99 21.83 -2.80 -3.94
N THR A 100 22.29 -3.49 -2.89
CA THR A 100 21.58 -3.47 -1.59
C THR A 100 21.54 -2.06 -1.01
N LEU A 101 22.64 -1.33 -1.04
CA LEU A 101 22.72 0.05 -0.55
C LEU A 101 21.77 0.96 -1.36
N LEU A 102 21.80 0.88 -2.69
CA LEU A 102 20.94 1.68 -3.57
C LEU A 102 19.44 1.43 -3.31
N LEU A 103 19.06 0.19 -2.98
CA LEU A 103 17.68 -0.14 -2.64
C LEU A 103 17.23 0.40 -1.28
N PHE A 104 18.16 0.63 -0.34
CA PHE A 104 17.82 1.25 0.94
C PHE A 104 17.73 2.78 0.87
N LEU A 105 18.36 3.41 -0.12
CA LEU A 105 18.35 4.87 -0.25
C LEU A 105 16.94 5.47 -0.31
N PRO A 106 16.00 4.99 -1.16
CA PRO A 106 14.64 5.53 -1.20
C PRO A 106 13.88 5.40 0.12
N MET A 107 14.13 4.32 0.88
CA MET A 107 13.48 4.11 2.19
C MET A 107 14.05 5.02 3.28
N ALA A 108 15.34 5.38 3.18
CA ALA A 108 16.02 6.24 4.15
C ALA A 108 15.91 7.73 3.80
N THR A 109 15.55 8.05 2.55
CA THR A 109 15.45 9.44 2.08
C THR A 109 14.09 10.03 2.48
N PRO A 110 14.04 11.24 3.01
CA PRO A 110 12.77 11.93 3.23
C PRO A 110 11.98 12.05 1.90
N GLU A 111 10.69 11.72 1.93
CA GLU A 111 9.82 11.70 0.73
C GLU A 111 9.82 13.02 -0.02
N VAL A 112 9.91 14.15 0.70
CA VAL A 112 10.01 15.49 0.10
C VAL A 112 11.26 15.62 -0.76
N VAL A 113 12.41 15.13 -0.27
CA VAL A 113 13.69 15.18 -0.99
C VAL A 113 13.64 14.28 -2.23
N LEU A 114 13.07 13.08 -2.08
CA LEU A 114 12.91 12.14 -3.17
C LEU A 114 11.96 12.69 -4.24
N GLY A 115 10.80 13.19 -3.84
CA GLY A 115 9.79 13.77 -4.74
C GLY A 115 10.33 15.00 -5.50
N ALA A 116 11.00 15.92 -4.79
CA ALA A 116 11.58 17.11 -5.39
C ALA A 116 12.75 16.76 -6.34
N GLY A 117 13.60 15.81 -5.95
CA GLY A 117 14.72 15.34 -6.77
C GLY A 117 14.25 14.72 -8.09
N LEU A 118 13.23 13.87 -8.04
CA LEU A 118 12.62 13.29 -9.24
C LEU A 118 11.96 14.34 -10.12
N ALA A 119 11.23 15.29 -9.53
CA ALA A 119 10.61 16.37 -10.27
C ALA A 119 11.63 17.25 -11.00
N ALA A 120 12.77 17.54 -10.36
CA ALA A 120 13.88 18.25 -10.98
C ALA A 120 14.49 17.44 -12.14
N GLN A 121 14.66 16.13 -11.95
CA GLN A 121 15.19 15.25 -13.01
C GLN A 121 14.24 15.19 -14.21
N PHE A 122 12.93 15.02 -14.00
CA PHE A 122 11.95 15.04 -15.09
C PHE A 122 11.97 16.36 -15.85
N LEU A 123 12.09 17.47 -15.13
CA LEU A 123 12.19 18.80 -15.76
C LEU A 123 13.45 18.93 -16.62
N GLN A 124 14.61 18.48 -16.14
CA GLN A 124 15.87 18.50 -16.89
C GLN A 124 15.82 17.63 -18.15
N LEU A 125 15.10 16.50 -18.08
CA LEU A 125 14.90 15.58 -19.21
C LEU A 125 13.80 16.07 -20.19
N GLY A 126 13.15 17.19 -19.92
CA GLY A 126 12.05 17.69 -20.73
C GLY A 126 10.78 16.83 -20.67
N VAL A 127 10.63 16.01 -19.64
CA VAL A 127 9.46 15.12 -19.46
C VAL A 127 8.32 15.91 -18.82
N ASN A 128 7.18 15.98 -19.51
CA ASN A 128 5.99 16.62 -18.99
C ASN A 128 5.43 15.80 -17.80
N LYS A 129 5.20 16.49 -16.67
CA LYS A 129 4.65 15.86 -15.47
C LYS A 129 3.18 15.49 -15.64
N GLY A 130 2.77 14.34 -15.10
CA GLY A 130 1.43 13.79 -15.19
C GLY A 130 1.33 12.41 -14.54
N LEU A 131 0.32 11.61 -14.88
CA LEU A 131 0.14 10.27 -14.34
C LEU A 131 1.35 9.37 -14.58
N GLY A 132 2.00 9.45 -15.75
CA GLY A 132 3.18 8.65 -16.08
C GLY A 132 4.37 8.92 -15.15
N THR A 133 4.66 10.17 -14.84
CA THR A 133 5.75 10.56 -13.93
C THR A 133 5.44 10.17 -12.48
N ILE A 134 4.17 10.21 -12.05
CA ILE A 134 3.76 9.69 -10.75
C ILE A 134 4.02 8.18 -10.71
N ILE A 135 3.58 7.42 -11.71
CA ILE A 135 3.75 5.96 -11.78
C ILE A 135 5.24 5.58 -11.70
N ILE A 136 6.11 6.28 -12.44
CA ILE A 136 7.56 6.03 -12.38
C ILE A 136 8.11 6.31 -10.98
N ALA A 137 7.74 7.45 -10.39
CA ALA A 137 8.20 7.84 -9.06
C ALA A 137 7.75 6.86 -7.97
N HIS A 138 6.47 6.46 -7.99
CA HIS A 138 5.92 5.49 -7.06
C HIS A 138 6.51 4.09 -7.26
N THR A 139 6.72 3.66 -8.52
CA THR A 139 7.38 2.39 -8.81
C THR A 139 8.78 2.36 -8.20
N MET A 140 9.58 3.42 -8.40
CA MET A 140 10.93 3.53 -7.86
C MET A 140 10.92 3.48 -6.32
N PHE A 141 10.03 4.20 -5.68
CA PHE A 141 9.87 4.19 -4.22
C PHE A 141 9.44 2.80 -3.70
N CYS A 142 8.41 2.21 -4.30
CA CYS A 142 7.84 0.94 -3.87
C CYS A 142 8.75 -0.28 -4.10
N ILE A 143 9.62 -0.27 -5.12
CA ILE A 143 10.57 -1.38 -5.38
C ILE A 143 11.36 -1.73 -4.13
N SER A 144 11.83 -0.74 -3.38
CA SER A 144 12.62 -0.94 -2.17
C SER A 144 11.87 -1.74 -1.11
N PHE A 145 10.62 -1.39 -0.86
CA PHE A 145 9.74 -2.09 0.09
C PHE A 145 9.41 -3.51 -0.37
N VAL A 146 9.15 -3.68 -1.67
CA VAL A 146 8.90 -5.01 -2.25
C VAL A 146 10.14 -5.90 -2.09
N VAL A 147 11.33 -5.38 -2.43
CA VAL A 147 12.58 -6.15 -2.30
C VAL A 147 12.81 -6.61 -0.87
N VAL A 148 12.64 -5.73 0.12
CA VAL A 148 12.84 -6.08 1.54
C VAL A 148 11.85 -7.16 1.97
N THR A 149 10.56 -6.99 1.63
CA THR A 149 9.50 -7.92 2.02
C THR A 149 9.67 -9.30 1.37
N VAL A 150 9.89 -9.34 0.04
CA VAL A 150 10.07 -10.60 -0.68
C VAL A 150 11.38 -11.28 -0.31
N ARG A 151 12.47 -10.51 -0.11
CA ARG A 151 13.77 -11.04 0.33
C ARG A 151 13.66 -11.79 1.65
N ALA A 152 12.90 -11.29 2.61
CA ALA A 152 12.65 -11.97 3.87
C ALA A 152 11.99 -13.35 3.65
N ARG A 153 11.08 -13.45 2.67
CA ARG A 153 10.43 -14.72 2.31
C ARG A 153 11.38 -15.66 1.58
N VAL A 154 12.16 -15.16 0.62
CA VAL A 154 13.16 -15.98 -0.11
C VAL A 154 14.21 -16.56 0.84
N ALA A 155 14.64 -15.78 1.82
CA ALA A 155 15.70 -16.15 2.75
C ALA A 155 15.34 -17.33 3.68
N VAL A 156 14.05 -17.55 3.96
CA VAL A 156 13.58 -18.65 4.80
C VAL A 156 13.19 -19.91 4.01
N LEU A 157 13.24 -19.88 2.69
CA LEU A 157 12.99 -21.06 1.85
C LEU A 157 14.21 -21.96 1.84
N ASP A 158 14.00 -23.22 2.24
CA ASP A 158 15.03 -24.25 2.23
C ASP A 158 15.47 -24.56 0.79
N PRO A 159 16.77 -24.40 0.45
CA PRO A 159 17.30 -24.78 -0.84
C PRO A 159 17.09 -26.25 -1.20
N ALA A 160 17.02 -27.13 -0.21
CA ALA A 160 16.77 -28.56 -0.41
C ALA A 160 15.47 -28.87 -1.20
N LEU A 161 14.46 -27.97 -1.11
CA LEU A 161 13.23 -28.11 -1.90
C LEU A 161 13.48 -27.96 -3.42
N GLU A 162 14.40 -27.09 -3.80
CA GLU A 162 14.80 -26.90 -5.19
C GLU A 162 15.69 -28.05 -5.67
N GLU A 163 16.59 -28.55 -4.81
CA GLU A 163 17.43 -29.71 -5.07
C GLU A 163 16.59 -30.96 -5.27
N ALA A 164 15.64 -31.25 -4.40
CA ALA A 164 14.71 -32.36 -4.56
C ALA A 164 13.89 -32.27 -5.86
N GLY A 165 13.49 -31.05 -6.26
CA GLY A 165 12.83 -30.85 -7.55
C GLY A 165 13.71 -31.20 -8.76
N ARG A 166 15.03 -30.96 -8.66
CA ARG A 166 16.00 -31.33 -9.70
C ARG A 166 16.30 -32.82 -9.71
N ASP A 167 16.37 -33.46 -8.54
CA ASP A 167 16.57 -34.89 -8.41
C ASP A 167 15.41 -35.71 -9.05
N LEU A 168 14.22 -35.09 -9.11
CA LEU A 168 13.07 -35.61 -9.85
C LEU A 168 13.11 -35.25 -11.36
N TYR A 169 14.28 -34.97 -11.91
CA TYR A 169 14.52 -34.58 -13.31
C TYR A 169 13.80 -33.31 -13.76
N GLY A 170 13.42 -32.43 -12.82
CA GLY A 170 12.82 -31.14 -13.13
C GLY A 170 13.85 -30.17 -13.74
N SER A 171 13.51 -29.56 -14.89
CA SER A 171 14.33 -28.48 -15.43
C SER A 171 14.33 -27.27 -14.48
N PRO A 172 15.35 -26.39 -14.51
CA PRO A 172 15.41 -25.20 -13.65
C PRO A 172 14.13 -24.33 -13.71
N ASN A 173 13.57 -24.18 -14.90
CA ASN A 173 12.32 -23.45 -15.12
C ASN A 173 11.10 -24.16 -14.49
N GLN A 174 11.04 -25.48 -14.62
CA GLN A 174 9.97 -26.28 -13.97
C GLN A 174 10.05 -26.21 -12.46
N VAL A 175 11.24 -26.34 -11.88
CA VAL A 175 11.46 -26.20 -10.42
C VAL A 175 11.07 -24.80 -9.96
N PHE A 176 11.46 -23.74 -10.69
CA PHE A 176 11.07 -22.39 -10.36
C PHE A 176 9.54 -22.22 -10.30
N TRP A 177 8.83 -22.55 -11.39
CA TRP A 177 7.40 -22.30 -11.47
C TRP A 177 6.53 -23.26 -10.65
N ARG A 178 6.98 -24.49 -10.40
CA ARG A 178 6.20 -25.52 -9.68
C ARG A 178 6.55 -25.65 -8.21
N VAL A 179 7.75 -25.24 -7.80
CA VAL A 179 8.24 -25.36 -6.42
C VAL A 179 8.49 -23.97 -5.81
N THR A 180 9.44 -23.22 -6.36
CA THR A 180 9.92 -21.97 -5.75
C THR A 180 8.85 -20.87 -5.79
N PHE A 181 8.29 -20.58 -6.96
CA PHE A 181 7.32 -19.49 -7.13
C PHE A 181 6.06 -19.66 -6.27
N PRO A 182 5.38 -20.82 -6.21
CA PRO A 182 4.22 -21.01 -5.34
C PRO A 182 4.52 -20.77 -3.85
N LEU A 183 5.71 -21.13 -3.40
CA LEU A 183 6.16 -20.88 -2.03
C LEU A 183 6.46 -19.42 -1.74
N LEU A 184 6.80 -18.64 -2.78
CA LEU A 184 7.02 -17.19 -2.69
C LEU A 184 5.71 -16.38 -2.75
N VAL A 185 4.66 -16.90 -3.40
CA VAL A 185 3.39 -16.16 -3.62
C VAL A 185 2.86 -15.47 -2.36
N PRO A 186 2.82 -16.08 -1.16
CA PRO A 186 2.33 -15.37 0.01
C PRO A 186 3.15 -14.12 0.36
N GLY A 187 4.48 -14.19 0.19
CA GLY A 187 5.38 -13.04 0.39
C GLY A 187 5.23 -11.98 -0.71
N ILE A 188 5.05 -12.40 -1.96
CA ILE A 188 4.83 -11.51 -3.10
C ILE A 188 3.50 -10.76 -2.94
N VAL A 189 2.42 -11.46 -2.54
CA VAL A 189 1.12 -10.84 -2.29
C VAL A 189 1.19 -9.84 -1.14
N ALA A 190 1.89 -10.18 -0.05
CA ALA A 190 2.08 -9.25 1.06
C ALA A 190 2.86 -7.99 0.62
N ALA A 191 3.91 -8.15 -0.19
CA ALA A 191 4.67 -7.05 -0.74
C ALA A 191 3.84 -6.18 -1.71
N ALA A 192 3.01 -6.80 -2.54
CA ALA A 192 2.11 -6.11 -3.45
C ALA A 192 1.05 -5.28 -2.69
N LEU A 193 0.46 -5.84 -1.64
CA LEU A 193 -0.50 -5.11 -0.80
C LEU A 193 0.14 -3.93 -0.09
N LEU A 194 1.36 -4.10 0.43
CA LEU A 194 2.12 -3.01 1.03
C LEU A 194 2.44 -1.91 -0.01
N SER A 195 2.92 -2.29 -1.19
CA SER A 195 3.22 -1.37 -2.30
C SER A 195 1.98 -0.61 -2.74
N PHE A 196 0.83 -1.29 -2.86
CA PHE A 196 -0.43 -0.66 -3.21
C PHE A 196 -0.85 0.38 -2.16
N ALA A 197 -0.78 0.03 -0.88
CA ALA A 197 -1.13 0.96 0.20
C ALA A 197 -0.23 2.19 0.19
N LEU A 198 1.10 2.01 0.13
CA LEU A 198 2.07 3.10 0.07
C LEU A 198 1.88 4.03 -1.13
N SER A 199 1.55 3.46 -2.30
CA SER A 199 1.32 4.25 -3.52
C SER A 199 -0.05 4.94 -3.52
N PHE A 200 -1.08 4.32 -2.91
CA PHE A 200 -2.44 4.85 -2.92
C PHE A 200 -2.60 6.08 -2.03
N ASP A 201 -1.98 6.09 -0.86
CA ASP A 201 -2.09 7.18 0.13
C ASP A 201 -1.00 8.25 0.00
N ASP A 202 -0.02 8.06 -0.91
CA ASP A 202 1.05 9.02 -1.09
C ASP A 202 0.53 10.36 -1.62
N PHE A 203 0.82 11.40 -0.87
CA PHE A 203 0.58 12.78 -1.26
C PHE A 203 1.88 13.46 -1.70
N ILE A 204 2.99 13.21 -1.02
CA ILE A 204 4.21 14.03 -1.12
C ILE A 204 4.88 13.82 -2.47
N ILE A 205 5.25 12.59 -2.81
CA ILE A 205 5.90 12.26 -4.09
C ILE A 205 4.99 12.62 -5.25
N THR A 206 3.68 12.32 -5.10
CA THR A 206 2.65 12.69 -6.07
C THR A 206 2.64 14.20 -6.30
N ASN A 207 2.59 15.01 -5.26
CA ASN A 207 2.43 16.47 -5.40
C ASN A 207 3.58 17.12 -6.18
N PHE A 208 4.80 16.61 -6.05
CA PHE A 208 5.95 17.10 -6.82
C PHE A 208 5.92 16.66 -8.29
N ASN A 209 5.35 15.49 -8.60
CA ASN A 209 5.49 14.83 -9.90
C ASN A 209 4.20 14.79 -10.72
N ALA A 210 3.07 15.25 -10.18
CA ALA A 210 1.75 15.11 -10.80
C ALA A 210 1.46 16.11 -11.95
N GLY A 211 2.14 17.25 -12.00
CA GLY A 211 1.72 18.31 -12.91
C GLY A 211 0.26 18.72 -12.68
N ALA A 212 -0.57 18.63 -13.71
CA ALA A 212 -2.00 18.90 -13.62
C ALA A 212 -2.83 17.71 -13.11
N ALA A 213 -2.28 16.50 -13.05
CA ALA A 213 -3.01 15.32 -12.59
C ALA A 213 -3.34 15.41 -11.10
N VAL A 214 -4.56 15.04 -10.74
CA VAL A 214 -5.05 15.06 -9.35
C VAL A 214 -5.32 13.62 -8.92
N THR A 215 -4.65 13.18 -7.84
CA THR A 215 -4.94 11.94 -7.13
C THR A 215 -5.81 12.21 -5.90
N PHE A 216 -6.40 11.20 -5.32
CA PHE A 216 -7.31 11.36 -4.19
C PHE A 216 -6.63 12.01 -2.96
N PRO A 217 -5.42 11.63 -2.52
CA PRO A 217 -4.74 12.34 -1.44
C PRO A 217 -4.46 13.81 -1.76
N ARG A 218 -4.07 14.11 -3.01
CA ARG A 218 -3.86 15.49 -3.46
C ARG A 218 -5.16 16.29 -3.49
N PHE A 219 -6.26 15.66 -3.92
CA PHE A 219 -7.60 16.26 -3.85
C PHE A 219 -7.98 16.60 -2.42
N VAL A 220 -7.88 15.63 -1.48
CA VAL A 220 -8.22 15.84 -0.07
C VAL A 220 -7.39 16.96 0.54
N TYR A 221 -6.10 17.01 0.28
CA TYR A 221 -5.21 18.06 0.76
C TYR A 221 -5.61 19.45 0.26
N THR A 222 -5.90 19.59 -1.03
CA THR A 222 -6.32 20.88 -1.61
C THR A 222 -7.72 21.28 -1.16
N ALA A 223 -8.61 20.31 -0.97
CA ALA A 223 -9.96 20.54 -0.45
C ALA A 223 -9.95 20.93 1.02
N ALA A 224 -8.97 20.50 1.81
CA ALA A 224 -8.87 20.85 3.23
C ALA A 224 -8.82 22.38 3.47
N ALA A 225 -8.23 23.13 2.54
CA ALA A 225 -8.17 24.60 2.61
C ALA A 225 -9.49 25.29 2.19
N ARG A 226 -10.36 24.60 1.44
CA ARG A 226 -11.59 25.17 0.86
C ARG A 226 -12.88 24.57 1.42
N GLY A 227 -12.74 23.49 2.18
CA GLY A 227 -13.81 22.62 2.68
C GLY A 227 -13.81 21.28 1.95
N ILE A 228 -13.68 20.20 2.70
CA ILE A 228 -13.74 18.83 2.19
C ILE A 228 -15.21 18.51 1.90
N PRO A 229 -15.59 18.09 0.69
CA PRO A 229 -16.95 17.67 0.40
C PRO A 229 -17.30 16.35 1.12
N ALA A 230 -18.58 16.12 1.41
CA ALA A 230 -19.03 14.91 2.11
C ALA A 230 -18.72 13.64 1.32
N GLU A 231 -18.75 13.70 0.02
CA GLU A 231 -18.46 12.61 -0.92
C GLU A 231 -16.99 12.11 -0.78
N ALA A 232 -16.05 12.98 -0.46
CA ALA A 232 -14.68 12.54 -0.15
C ALA A 232 -14.63 11.69 1.12
N ASN A 233 -15.44 12.03 2.14
CA ASN A 233 -15.57 11.22 3.35
C ASN A 233 -16.27 9.89 3.05
N VAL A 234 -17.19 9.84 2.09
CA VAL A 234 -17.83 8.59 1.61
C VAL A 234 -16.77 7.67 1.02
N ILE A 235 -15.94 8.16 0.09
CA ILE A 235 -14.88 7.35 -0.52
C ILE A 235 -13.90 6.83 0.54
N ALA A 236 -13.43 7.71 1.44
CA ALA A 236 -12.52 7.31 2.51
C ALA A 236 -13.14 6.24 3.42
N SER A 237 -14.42 6.40 3.78
CA SER A 237 -15.17 5.42 4.59
C SER A 237 -15.37 4.10 3.84
N ALA A 238 -15.69 4.14 2.56
CA ALA A 238 -15.87 2.95 1.73
C ALA A 238 -14.57 2.16 1.60
N VAL A 239 -13.44 2.83 1.36
CA VAL A 239 -12.10 2.20 1.32
C VAL A 239 -11.76 1.58 2.67
N PHE A 240 -12.04 2.27 3.78
CA PHE A 240 -11.83 1.75 5.13
C PHE A 240 -12.66 0.49 5.41
N PHE A 241 -13.96 0.51 5.10
CA PHE A 241 -14.82 -0.67 5.25
C PHE A 241 -14.38 -1.83 4.36
N LEU A 242 -13.96 -1.54 3.12
CA LEU A 242 -13.42 -2.56 2.22
C LEU A 242 -12.16 -3.20 2.80
N ALA A 243 -11.24 -2.39 3.33
CA ALA A 243 -10.01 -2.89 3.95
C ALA A 243 -10.32 -3.79 5.16
N ILE A 244 -11.23 -3.37 6.05
CA ILE A 244 -11.67 -4.20 7.18
C ILE A 244 -12.31 -5.50 6.69
N ALA A 245 -13.21 -5.44 5.71
CA ALA A 245 -13.88 -6.63 5.17
C ALA A 245 -12.87 -7.64 4.60
N LEU A 246 -11.84 -7.16 3.87
CA LEU A 246 -10.77 -8.01 3.35
C LEU A 246 -9.95 -8.66 4.48
N VAL A 247 -9.59 -7.90 5.51
CA VAL A 247 -8.86 -8.44 6.66
C VAL A 247 -9.70 -9.49 7.39
N LEU A 248 -10.96 -9.20 7.68
CA LEU A 248 -11.86 -10.14 8.33
C LEU A 248 -12.05 -11.42 7.50
N ALA A 249 -12.24 -11.29 6.19
CA ALA A 249 -12.38 -12.43 5.29
C ALA A 249 -11.14 -13.35 5.31
N THR A 250 -9.93 -12.78 5.33
CA THR A 250 -8.70 -13.55 5.41
C THR A 250 -8.54 -14.26 6.77
N GLN A 251 -8.89 -13.58 7.87
CA GLN A 251 -8.85 -14.16 9.22
C GLN A 251 -9.85 -15.29 9.39
N ILE A 252 -11.09 -15.10 8.94
CA ILE A 252 -12.14 -16.13 8.99
C ILE A 252 -11.73 -17.37 8.18
N ARG A 253 -11.24 -17.18 6.94
CA ARG A 253 -10.74 -18.28 6.11
C ARG A 253 -9.59 -19.02 6.78
N GLY A 254 -8.66 -18.31 7.40
CA GLY A 254 -7.55 -18.89 8.17
C GLY A 254 -8.02 -19.71 9.37
N ALA A 255 -9.00 -19.20 10.12
CA ALA A 255 -9.59 -19.90 11.27
C ALA A 255 -10.33 -21.19 10.85
N ILE A 256 -11.14 -21.12 9.80
CA ILE A 256 -11.86 -22.29 9.24
C ILE A 256 -10.87 -23.38 8.82
N LYS A 257 -9.81 -23.01 8.08
CA LYS A 257 -8.79 -23.96 7.64
C LYS A 257 -8.08 -24.64 8.80
N ARG A 258 -7.74 -23.89 9.86
CA ARG A 258 -7.13 -24.47 11.09
C ARG A 258 -8.06 -25.45 11.79
N GLN A 259 -9.36 -25.15 11.88
CA GLN A 259 -10.34 -26.06 12.48
C GLN A 259 -10.54 -27.35 11.66
N GLN A 260 -10.52 -27.24 10.32
CA GLN A 260 -10.60 -28.42 9.45
C GLN A 260 -9.38 -29.33 9.61
N LEU A 261 -8.18 -28.77 9.67
CA LEU A 261 -6.95 -29.54 9.91
C LEU A 261 -6.94 -30.19 11.29
N ALA A 262 -7.44 -29.54 12.34
CA ALA A 262 -7.54 -30.09 13.68
C ALA A 262 -8.61 -31.21 13.82
N LYS A 263 -9.57 -31.31 12.90
CA LYS A 263 -10.57 -32.39 12.87
C LYS A 263 -10.14 -33.59 12.01
N ALA A 264 -9.13 -33.42 11.16
CA ALA A 264 -8.66 -34.44 10.21
C ALA A 264 -7.42 -35.21 10.70
N GLY A 265 -6.78 -34.76 11.79
CA GLY A 265 -5.70 -35.45 12.50
C GLY A 265 -6.13 -35.92 13.90
#